data_667e65c0dea4026194b8c779cdd31fe0
#
_entry.id   667e65c0dea4026194b8c779cdd31fe0
#
_cell.length_a   1.000
_cell.length_b   1.000
_cell.length_c   1.000
_cell.angle_alpha   90.00
_cell.angle_beta   90.00
_cell.angle_gamma   90.00
#
_symmetry.space_group_name_H-M   'P 1'
#
loop_
_entity.id
_entity.type
_entity.pdbx_description
1 polymer ?
#
loop_
_entity_poly.entity_id
_entity_poly.type
_entity_poly.pdbx_seq_one_letter_code
_entity_poly.pdbx_strand_id
1 'polypeptide(L)'
;MKKFLALALTLVMVLSLTACGGKTGEKTPDAGKSGYHISVILKSSSEYWQYIIAGAEAYDKDHPNVTVEIKGPPSETSYDEQQNMIETDMNNAGIDGYVIAPLQSDMVANMIKGQTKPIIALDTKIDAPEVLSFVGTGNEAAAKMGGEAAVALAKERGWTEINCIEIAGIQGDSTNTARMDGYRAGVTEAGGTFLDDETQYANALADQAVTCMEAIMQNHPEGVAIICANNEDMAVAAARVAAGNEAFKNTVFLGFDGCQAGCNAILDGQLTLDVCQQGYEMAYMAVDACVRALEGETLDPFIDSGASIMDASNAQERLEQLKGYMG
;
A
#
# COMPACT_ATOMS: atom_id res chain seq x y z
N MET A 1 -77.72 9.44 -44.01
CA MET A 1 -77.37 10.58 -44.88
C MET A 1 -75.91 10.91 -44.61
N LYS A 2 -75.02 10.53 -45.51
CA LYS A 2 -74.18 11.43 -46.29
C LYS A 2 -73.18 12.20 -45.37
N LYS A 3 -71.89 12.26 -45.52
CA LYS A 3 -70.93 12.04 -46.61
C LYS A 3 -69.51 12.23 -46.01
N PHE A 4 -68.54 11.50 -46.36
CA PHE A 4 -67.30 11.80 -47.12
C PHE A 4 -66.47 12.98 -46.63
N LEU A 5 -65.18 12.91 -46.53
CA LEU A 5 -63.99 12.71 -47.37
C LEU A 5 -62.88 13.52 -46.74
N ALA A 6 -61.71 13.35 -46.69
CA ALA A 6 -60.55 12.89 -47.42
C ALA A 6 -59.30 13.47 -46.73
N LEU A 7 -58.31 12.72 -46.52
CA LEU A 7 -57.00 12.69 -47.15
C LEU A 7 -56.32 14.03 -47.53
N ALA A 8 -55.23 14.41 -46.89
CA ALA A 8 -54.11 15.08 -47.57
C ALA A 8 -52.80 14.87 -46.84
N LEU A 9 -51.93 14.09 -47.47
CA LEU A 9 -50.50 14.07 -47.29
C LEU A 9 -49.90 15.42 -47.63
N THR A 10 -49.01 15.96 -46.84
CA THR A 10 -48.02 16.93 -47.32
C THR A 10 -46.65 16.65 -46.70
N LEU A 11 -45.82 16.06 -47.56
CA LEU A 11 -44.36 15.91 -47.48
C LEU A 11 -43.77 17.32 -47.66
N VAL A 12 -43.00 17.81 -46.67
CA VAL A 12 -42.11 18.95 -46.88
C VAL A 12 -40.69 18.53 -46.57
N MET A 13 -39.95 18.25 -47.65
CA MET A 13 -38.48 18.31 -47.67
C MET A 13 -38.07 19.77 -47.55
N VAL A 14 -37.19 20.05 -46.60
CA VAL A 14 -36.30 21.20 -46.66
C VAL A 14 -34.86 20.74 -46.52
N LEU A 15 -34.17 20.80 -47.61
CA LEU A 15 -32.69 20.80 -47.69
C LEU A 15 -32.17 22.19 -47.31
N SER A 16 -30.97 22.16 -46.77
CA SER A 16 -29.90 23.17 -46.83
C SER A 16 -29.47 23.62 -45.46
N LEU A 17 -28.21 23.84 -45.10
CA LEU A 17 -26.96 24.11 -45.82
C LEU A 17 -25.84 23.94 -44.80
N THR A 18 -24.75 23.40 -45.24
CA THR A 18 -23.40 23.38 -44.65
C THR A 18 -22.94 24.72 -44.06
N ALA A 19 -22.41 24.69 -42.83
CA ALA A 19 -21.39 25.62 -42.42
C ALA A 19 -20.31 24.89 -41.59
N CYS A 20 -19.11 24.91 -42.05
CA CYS A 20 -17.89 24.45 -41.41
C CYS A 20 -17.58 25.21 -40.12
N GLY A 21 -17.11 24.53 -39.08
CA GLY A 21 -16.44 25.18 -37.94
C GLY A 21 -16.19 24.24 -36.79
N GLY A 22 -14.93 23.80 -36.62
CA GLY A 22 -14.35 23.43 -35.33
C GLY A 22 -14.60 21.99 -34.84
N LYS A 23 -13.71 21.06 -35.16
CA LYS A 23 -13.57 19.77 -34.49
C LYS A 23 -13.01 20.00 -33.08
N THR A 24 -13.85 20.03 -32.06
CA THR A 24 -13.51 19.55 -30.75
C THR A 24 -13.91 18.07 -30.72
N GLY A 25 -12.92 17.20 -30.72
CA GLY A 25 -13.16 15.75 -30.60
C GLY A 25 -13.61 15.44 -29.19
N GLU A 26 -14.91 15.42 -28.96
CA GLU A 26 -15.49 14.61 -27.87
C GLU A 26 -15.21 13.15 -28.22
N LYS A 27 -14.31 12.51 -27.47
CA LYS A 27 -14.24 11.07 -27.43
C LYS A 27 -15.56 10.58 -26.79
N THR A 28 -16.47 10.07 -27.60
CA THR A 28 -17.56 9.23 -27.12
C THR A 28 -16.95 8.07 -26.34
N PRO A 29 -17.44 7.78 -25.11
CA PRO A 29 -17.08 6.54 -24.44
C PRO A 29 -17.40 5.35 -25.36
N ASP A 30 -16.49 4.41 -25.42
CA ASP A 30 -16.66 3.18 -26.22
C ASP A 30 -17.77 2.33 -25.57
N ALA A 31 -18.99 2.50 -26.05
CA ALA A 31 -20.21 1.82 -25.56
C ALA A 31 -20.26 0.38 -26.11
N GLY A 32 -19.19 -0.41 -25.91
CA GLY A 32 -19.08 -1.73 -26.54
C GLY A 32 -18.39 -2.83 -25.71
N LYS A 33 -17.75 -2.54 -24.58
CA LYS A 33 -17.12 -3.58 -23.74
C LYS A 33 -18.04 -3.95 -22.57
N SER A 34 -18.42 -5.22 -22.49
CA SER A 34 -19.19 -5.75 -21.35
C SER A 34 -18.27 -6.11 -20.18
N GLY A 35 -17.56 -5.13 -19.61
CA GLY A 35 -16.73 -5.31 -18.43
C GLY A 35 -15.26 -4.96 -18.63
N TYR A 36 -14.57 -4.70 -17.52
CA TYR A 36 -13.12 -4.46 -17.46
C TYR A 36 -12.41 -5.65 -16.82
N HIS A 37 -11.19 -5.92 -17.27
CA HIS A 37 -10.31 -6.94 -16.69
C HIS A 37 -9.06 -6.23 -16.14
N ILE A 38 -8.92 -6.23 -14.81
CA ILE A 38 -7.86 -5.56 -14.08
C ILE A 38 -6.89 -6.61 -13.54
N SER A 39 -5.60 -6.45 -13.81
CA SER A 39 -4.55 -7.24 -13.18
C SER A 39 -4.02 -6.54 -11.95
N VAL A 40 -4.01 -7.23 -10.80
CA VAL A 40 -3.43 -6.79 -9.54
C VAL A 40 -2.21 -7.64 -9.23
N ILE A 41 -1.02 -7.02 -9.22
CA ILE A 41 0.26 -7.69 -8.98
C ILE A 41 0.85 -7.21 -7.66
N LEU A 42 1.04 -8.15 -6.73
CA LEU A 42 1.46 -7.91 -5.35
C LEU A 42 2.96 -8.17 -5.14
N LYS A 43 3.50 -7.81 -3.95
CA LYS A 43 4.90 -8.09 -3.58
C LYS A 43 5.10 -9.50 -3.02
N SER A 44 4.12 -10.04 -2.32
CA SER A 44 4.20 -11.40 -1.75
C SER A 44 2.82 -11.95 -1.37
N SER A 45 2.82 -13.08 -0.66
CA SER A 45 1.63 -13.72 -0.10
C SER A 45 1.63 -13.71 1.43
N SER A 46 2.45 -12.86 2.10
CA SER A 46 2.46 -12.72 3.56
C SER A 46 1.13 -12.19 4.11
N GLU A 47 0.98 -12.16 5.43
CA GLU A 47 -0.29 -11.82 6.08
C GLU A 47 -0.83 -10.44 5.63
N TYR A 48 0.02 -9.42 5.58
CA TYR A 48 -0.39 -8.09 5.12
C TYR A 48 -1.05 -8.12 3.73
N TRP A 49 -0.47 -8.88 2.79
CA TRP A 49 -1.00 -8.98 1.44
C TRP A 49 -2.33 -9.73 1.34
N GLN A 50 -2.70 -10.54 2.35
CA GLN A 50 -4.02 -11.16 2.39
C GLN A 50 -5.15 -10.12 2.57
N TYR A 51 -4.91 -9.02 3.30
CA TYR A 51 -5.89 -7.91 3.40
C TYR A 51 -6.01 -7.16 2.08
N ILE A 52 -4.91 -6.96 1.37
CA ILE A 52 -4.90 -6.39 0.01
C ILE A 52 -5.73 -7.29 -0.94
N ILE A 53 -5.51 -8.60 -0.91
CA ILE A 53 -6.29 -9.58 -1.70
C ILE A 53 -7.78 -9.45 -1.36
N ALA A 54 -8.14 -9.48 -0.08
CA ALA A 54 -9.53 -9.40 0.35
C ALA A 54 -10.22 -8.10 -0.12
N GLY A 55 -9.51 -6.96 -0.09
CA GLY A 55 -10.03 -5.67 -0.60
C GLY A 55 -10.25 -5.68 -2.11
N ALA A 56 -9.32 -6.24 -2.87
CA ALA A 56 -9.45 -6.37 -4.32
C ALA A 56 -10.57 -7.35 -4.73
N GLU A 57 -10.70 -8.48 -4.03
CA GLU A 57 -11.80 -9.45 -4.21
C GLU A 57 -13.15 -8.86 -3.85
N ALA A 58 -13.20 -7.99 -2.82
CA ALA A 58 -14.44 -7.30 -2.46
C ALA A 58 -14.89 -6.35 -3.57
N TYR A 59 -13.95 -5.63 -4.22
CA TYR A 59 -14.27 -4.79 -5.36
C TYR A 59 -14.83 -5.61 -6.53
N ASP A 60 -14.20 -6.74 -6.88
CA ASP A 60 -14.67 -7.68 -7.91
C ASP A 60 -16.10 -8.15 -7.64
N LYS A 61 -16.38 -8.53 -6.40
CA LYS A 61 -17.70 -8.98 -5.95
C LYS A 61 -18.77 -7.89 -6.04
N ASP A 62 -18.42 -6.65 -5.66
CA ASP A 62 -19.36 -5.53 -5.61
C ASP A 62 -19.62 -4.94 -7.01
N HIS A 63 -18.73 -5.20 -7.99
CA HIS A 63 -18.79 -4.66 -9.34
C HIS A 63 -18.83 -5.78 -10.41
N PRO A 64 -19.99 -6.40 -10.69
CA PRO A 64 -20.12 -7.55 -11.60
C PRO A 64 -19.59 -7.33 -13.04
N ASN A 65 -19.36 -6.07 -13.42
CA ASN A 65 -18.78 -5.71 -14.73
C ASN A 65 -17.25 -5.58 -14.71
N VAL A 66 -16.61 -5.87 -13.59
CA VAL A 66 -15.16 -5.84 -13.43
C VAL A 66 -14.72 -7.25 -13.08
N THR A 67 -13.63 -7.71 -13.67
CA THR A 67 -12.94 -8.94 -13.27
C THR A 67 -11.57 -8.56 -12.75
N VAL A 68 -11.25 -8.98 -11.54
CA VAL A 68 -9.96 -8.70 -10.90
C VAL A 68 -9.14 -9.98 -10.82
N GLU A 69 -8.02 -10.02 -11.55
CA GLU A 69 -7.06 -11.12 -11.48
C GLU A 69 -5.92 -10.73 -10.54
N ILE A 70 -5.77 -11.45 -9.43
CA ILE A 70 -4.79 -11.14 -8.39
C ILE A 70 -3.68 -12.17 -8.41
N LYS A 71 -2.43 -11.71 -8.38
CA LYS A 71 -1.24 -12.56 -8.32
C LYS A 71 -0.11 -11.89 -7.54
N GLY A 72 0.77 -12.69 -6.98
CA GLY A 72 1.96 -12.22 -6.29
C GLY A 72 3.00 -13.32 -6.17
N PRO A 73 4.29 -12.96 -6.10
CA PRO A 73 5.36 -13.93 -5.89
C PRO A 73 5.34 -14.47 -4.45
N PRO A 74 6.10 -15.55 -4.17
CA PRO A 74 6.07 -16.19 -2.85
C PRO A 74 6.69 -15.33 -1.73
N SER A 75 7.59 -14.41 -2.04
CA SER A 75 8.26 -13.54 -1.06
C SER A 75 8.68 -12.20 -1.64
N GLU A 76 9.00 -11.24 -0.78
CA GLU A 76 9.45 -9.90 -1.19
C GLU A 76 10.87 -9.86 -1.78
N THR A 77 11.56 -10.99 -1.86
CA THR A 77 12.84 -11.16 -2.56
C THR A 77 12.72 -11.88 -3.90
N SER A 78 11.51 -12.26 -4.31
CA SER A 78 11.23 -13.01 -5.56
C SER A 78 11.11 -12.07 -6.77
N TYR A 79 12.18 -11.32 -7.06
CA TYR A 79 12.19 -10.26 -8.08
C TYR A 79 11.90 -10.79 -9.49
N ASP A 80 12.55 -11.90 -9.88
CA ASP A 80 12.40 -12.48 -11.22
C ASP A 80 10.98 -13.00 -11.46
N GLU A 81 10.34 -13.56 -10.44
CA GLU A 81 8.96 -14.03 -10.52
C GLU A 81 7.99 -12.87 -10.73
N GLN A 82 8.15 -11.77 -9.97
CA GLN A 82 7.30 -10.60 -10.16
C GLN A 82 7.52 -9.97 -11.54
N GLN A 83 8.77 -9.86 -11.99
CA GLN A 83 9.08 -9.35 -13.32
C GLN A 83 8.36 -10.16 -14.40
N ASN A 84 8.44 -11.49 -14.34
CA ASN A 84 7.77 -12.38 -15.28
C ASN A 84 6.23 -12.21 -15.26
N MET A 85 5.63 -12.00 -14.09
CA MET A 85 4.20 -11.71 -13.96
C MET A 85 3.83 -10.42 -14.68
N ILE A 86 4.57 -9.33 -14.42
CA ILE A 86 4.34 -8.03 -15.05
C ILE A 86 4.49 -8.13 -16.57
N GLU A 87 5.57 -8.73 -17.08
CA GLU A 87 5.79 -8.90 -18.52
C GLU A 87 4.68 -9.72 -19.19
N THR A 88 4.25 -10.81 -18.55
CA THR A 88 3.18 -11.67 -19.05
C THR A 88 1.89 -10.88 -19.19
N ASP A 89 1.52 -10.12 -18.17
CA ASP A 89 0.26 -9.36 -18.15
C ASP A 89 0.27 -8.19 -19.12
N MET A 90 1.40 -7.48 -19.25
CA MET A 90 1.54 -6.40 -20.21
C MET A 90 1.43 -6.87 -21.67
N ASN A 91 1.78 -8.12 -21.94
CA ASN A 91 1.60 -8.74 -23.24
C ASN A 91 0.21 -9.37 -23.43
N ASN A 92 -0.63 -9.41 -22.40
CA ASN A 92 -1.99 -9.92 -22.48
C ASN A 92 -2.96 -8.83 -22.97
N ALA A 93 -3.46 -8.99 -24.20
CA ALA A 93 -4.42 -8.05 -24.78
C ALA A 93 -5.78 -8.05 -24.04
N GLY A 94 -6.09 -9.08 -23.27
CA GLY A 94 -7.34 -9.22 -22.51
C GLY A 94 -7.38 -8.38 -21.23
N ILE A 95 -6.22 -7.92 -20.71
CA ILE A 95 -6.16 -7.04 -19.53
C ILE A 95 -6.38 -5.61 -19.99
N ASP A 96 -7.19 -4.85 -19.27
CA ASP A 96 -7.54 -3.46 -19.57
C ASP A 96 -6.75 -2.44 -18.75
N GLY A 97 -6.36 -2.79 -17.51
CA GLY A 97 -5.60 -1.93 -16.62
C GLY A 97 -4.81 -2.73 -15.58
N TYR A 98 -3.89 -2.06 -14.93
CA TYR A 98 -2.94 -2.67 -14.01
C TYR A 98 -2.93 -1.94 -12.67
N VAL A 99 -2.89 -2.72 -11.59
CA VAL A 99 -2.62 -2.27 -10.22
C VAL A 99 -1.37 -3.01 -9.77
N ILE A 100 -0.27 -2.30 -9.53
CA ILE A 100 1.04 -2.92 -9.31
C ILE A 100 1.67 -2.42 -8.02
N ALA A 101 1.97 -3.35 -7.11
CA ALA A 101 2.83 -3.13 -5.96
C ALA A 101 4.25 -3.62 -6.31
N PRO A 102 5.21 -2.75 -6.64
CA PRO A 102 6.51 -3.17 -7.16
C PRO A 102 7.43 -3.66 -6.05
N LEU A 103 8.15 -4.76 -6.28
CA LEU A 103 9.29 -5.17 -5.45
C LEU A 103 10.50 -4.25 -5.64
N GLN A 104 10.69 -3.75 -6.86
CA GLN A 104 11.73 -2.79 -7.22
C GLN A 104 11.11 -1.69 -8.09
N SER A 105 10.89 -0.52 -7.48
CA SER A 105 10.20 0.61 -8.13
C SER A 105 10.86 1.05 -9.44
N ASP A 106 12.20 1.20 -9.46
CA ASP A 106 12.95 1.64 -10.63
C ASP A 106 12.91 0.60 -11.77
N MET A 107 12.94 -0.68 -11.44
CA MET A 107 12.83 -1.75 -12.41
C MET A 107 11.46 -1.71 -13.08
N VAL A 108 10.39 -1.67 -12.29
CA VAL A 108 9.02 -1.62 -12.81
C VAL A 108 8.80 -0.34 -13.60
N ALA A 109 9.31 0.82 -13.16
CA ALA A 109 9.25 2.07 -13.91
C ALA A 109 9.89 1.94 -15.32
N ASN A 110 10.98 1.17 -15.44
CA ASN A 110 11.59 0.88 -16.75
C ASN A 110 10.76 -0.08 -17.60
N MET A 111 10.12 -1.07 -16.99
CA MET A 111 9.30 -2.08 -17.71
C MET A 111 8.03 -1.50 -18.30
N ILE A 112 7.40 -0.54 -17.60
CA ILE A 112 6.11 0.05 -18.03
C ILE A 112 6.26 1.16 -19.07
N LYS A 113 7.46 1.51 -19.47
CA LYS A 113 7.70 2.59 -20.45
C LYS A 113 6.92 2.38 -21.74
N GLY A 114 6.15 3.42 -22.11
CA GLY A 114 5.31 3.40 -23.31
C GLY A 114 4.01 2.61 -23.19
N GLN A 115 3.68 2.08 -22.00
CA GLN A 115 2.38 1.48 -21.76
C GLN A 115 1.29 2.54 -21.83
N THR A 116 0.17 2.20 -22.49
CA THR A 116 -0.96 3.14 -22.72
C THR A 116 -2.22 2.78 -21.94
N LYS A 117 -2.30 1.57 -21.40
CA LYS A 117 -3.38 1.17 -20.50
C LYS A 117 -3.16 1.79 -19.11
N PRO A 118 -4.21 2.10 -18.35
CA PRO A 118 -4.07 2.64 -17.01
C PRO A 118 -3.19 1.79 -16.10
N ILE A 119 -2.28 2.45 -15.37
CA ILE A 119 -1.44 1.83 -14.34
C ILE A 119 -1.63 2.62 -13.04
N ILE A 120 -1.99 1.91 -11.99
CA ILE A 120 -2.06 2.42 -10.62
C ILE A 120 -0.95 1.77 -9.81
N ALA A 121 -0.10 2.56 -9.18
CA ALA A 121 0.84 2.05 -8.19
C ALA A 121 0.10 1.77 -6.89
N LEU A 122 0.31 0.60 -6.30
CA LEU A 122 -0.33 0.14 -5.07
C LEU A 122 0.73 0.00 -3.99
N ASP A 123 0.45 0.49 -2.77
CA ASP A 123 1.30 0.32 -1.58
C ASP A 123 2.70 0.96 -1.71
N THR A 124 3.38 0.72 -2.79
CA THR A 124 4.72 1.22 -3.08
C THR A 124 4.72 2.08 -4.35
N LYS A 125 5.27 3.29 -4.24
CA LYS A 125 5.31 4.25 -5.33
C LYS A 125 6.19 3.76 -6.50
N ILE A 126 5.70 3.99 -7.72
CA ILE A 126 6.46 3.87 -8.97
C ILE A 126 6.60 5.27 -9.57
N ASP A 127 7.83 5.76 -9.71
CA ASP A 127 8.08 7.09 -10.28
C ASP A 127 8.25 7.00 -11.81
N ALA A 128 7.11 7.02 -12.50
CA ALA A 128 7.04 6.94 -13.96
C ALA A 128 5.83 7.72 -14.49
N PRO A 129 5.94 8.40 -15.66
CA PRO A 129 4.84 9.17 -16.23
C PRO A 129 3.65 8.29 -16.69
N GLU A 130 3.84 6.99 -16.86
CA GLU A 130 2.80 6.03 -17.21
C GLU A 130 1.87 5.70 -16.02
N VAL A 131 2.31 5.98 -14.78
CA VAL A 131 1.51 5.76 -13.57
C VAL A 131 0.56 6.92 -13.36
N LEU A 132 -0.74 6.64 -13.35
CA LEU A 132 -1.79 7.66 -13.25
C LEU A 132 -2.05 8.10 -11.81
N SER A 133 -1.85 7.21 -10.85
CA SER A 133 -2.02 7.49 -9.43
C SER A 133 -1.20 6.49 -8.59
N PHE A 134 -0.78 6.92 -7.42
CA PHE A 134 -0.30 6.06 -6.34
C PHE A 134 -1.39 5.96 -5.28
N VAL A 135 -1.84 4.73 -4.99
CA VAL A 135 -2.78 4.43 -3.91
C VAL A 135 -2.03 3.69 -2.82
N GLY A 136 -1.96 4.28 -1.64
CA GLY A 136 -1.15 3.73 -0.57
C GLY A 136 -1.20 4.55 0.70
N THR A 137 -0.40 4.15 1.67
CA THR A 137 -0.20 4.91 2.91
C THR A 137 0.78 6.05 2.66
N GLY A 138 0.53 7.21 3.23
CA GLY A 138 1.51 8.29 3.33
C GLY A 138 2.66 7.88 4.25
N ASN A 139 3.55 6.99 3.77
CA ASN A 139 4.51 6.24 4.58
C ASN A 139 5.41 7.12 5.45
N GLU A 140 5.93 8.24 4.92
CA GLU A 140 6.77 9.16 5.68
C GLU A 140 6.00 9.82 6.84
N ALA A 141 4.78 10.32 6.57
CA ALA A 141 3.94 10.94 7.60
C ALA A 141 3.49 9.92 8.67
N ALA A 142 3.13 8.71 8.24
CA ALA A 142 2.71 7.63 9.13
C ALA A 142 3.86 7.13 10.03
N ALA A 143 5.06 6.93 9.47
CA ALA A 143 6.24 6.55 10.24
C ALA A 143 6.69 7.68 11.19
N LYS A 144 6.57 8.95 10.76
CA LYS A 144 6.83 10.11 11.66
C LYS A 144 5.91 10.07 12.88
N MET A 145 4.62 9.86 12.68
CA MET A 145 3.66 9.71 13.78
C MET A 145 4.04 8.55 14.71
N GLY A 146 4.50 7.41 14.16
CA GLY A 146 5.02 6.27 14.91
C GLY A 146 6.24 6.63 15.77
N GLY A 147 7.21 7.34 15.17
CA GLY A 147 8.42 7.80 15.86
C GLY A 147 8.12 8.76 17.01
N GLU A 148 7.20 9.71 16.81
CA GLU A 148 6.74 10.64 17.86
C GLU A 148 6.08 9.89 19.02
N ALA A 149 5.20 8.92 18.72
CA ALA A 149 4.53 8.09 19.74
C ALA A 149 5.55 7.23 20.50
N ALA A 150 6.54 6.67 19.81
CA ALA A 150 7.58 5.85 20.45
C ALA A 150 8.45 6.65 21.41
N VAL A 151 8.83 7.89 21.05
CA VAL A 151 9.58 8.79 21.94
C VAL A 151 8.75 9.18 23.17
N ALA A 152 7.46 9.48 23.01
CA ALA A 152 6.57 9.79 24.13
C ALA A 152 6.52 8.61 25.12
N LEU A 153 6.32 7.40 24.60
CA LEU A 153 6.24 6.20 25.42
C LEU A 153 7.59 5.81 26.06
N ALA A 154 8.71 6.02 25.36
CA ALA A 154 10.04 5.81 25.94
C ALA A 154 10.28 6.72 27.15
N LYS A 155 9.86 7.99 27.07
CA LYS A 155 9.89 8.93 28.22
C LYS A 155 9.05 8.43 29.39
N GLU A 156 7.83 7.97 29.13
CA GLU A 156 6.94 7.41 30.16
C GLU A 156 7.54 6.16 30.82
N ARG A 157 8.29 5.34 30.08
CA ARG A 157 9.03 4.17 30.60
C ARG A 157 10.31 4.51 31.33
N GLY A 158 10.66 5.78 31.42
CA GLY A 158 11.77 6.31 32.23
C GLY A 158 13.12 6.37 31.51
N TRP A 159 13.15 6.24 30.18
CA TRP A 159 14.36 6.48 29.42
C TRP A 159 14.77 7.96 29.47
N THR A 160 16.03 8.24 29.79
CA THR A 160 16.60 9.60 29.82
C THR A 160 17.40 9.90 28.55
N GLU A 161 18.02 8.87 27.95
CA GLU A 161 18.63 8.93 26.65
C GLU A 161 17.74 8.12 25.69
N ILE A 162 17.11 8.82 24.75
CA ILE A 162 16.11 8.21 23.87
C ILE A 162 16.76 7.97 22.51
N ASN A 163 17.58 6.92 22.45
CA ASN A 163 18.19 6.44 21.23
C ASN A 163 17.24 5.49 20.49
N CYS A 164 17.17 5.63 19.17
CA CYS A 164 16.39 4.79 18.28
C CYS A 164 17.30 4.13 17.25
N ILE A 165 17.20 2.82 17.12
CA ILE A 165 17.82 2.03 16.02
C ILE A 165 16.72 1.47 15.14
N GLU A 166 16.93 1.53 13.82
CA GLU A 166 16.00 0.95 12.86
C GLU A 166 16.51 -0.41 12.33
N ILE A 167 15.60 -1.37 12.25
CA ILE A 167 15.73 -2.58 11.44
C ILE A 167 14.96 -2.31 10.14
N ALA A 168 15.69 -1.87 9.11
CA ALA A 168 15.17 -1.45 7.83
C ALA A 168 14.80 -2.63 6.93
N GLY A 169 13.93 -2.38 5.96
CA GLY A 169 13.47 -3.37 4.99
C GLY A 169 14.44 -3.57 3.82
N ILE A 170 13.94 -3.39 2.59
CA ILE A 170 14.72 -3.61 1.36
C ILE A 170 15.41 -2.29 0.95
N GLN A 171 16.72 -2.34 0.79
CA GLN A 171 17.47 -1.18 0.30
C GLN A 171 17.06 -0.82 -1.12
N GLY A 172 16.73 0.46 -1.35
CA GLY A 172 16.28 0.97 -2.65
C GLY A 172 14.77 0.83 -2.90
N ASP A 173 14.02 0.24 -1.97
CA ASP A 173 12.56 0.31 -1.97
C ASP A 173 12.10 1.70 -1.50
N SER A 174 11.15 2.31 -2.24
CA SER A 174 10.69 3.66 -1.94
C SER A 174 9.86 3.73 -0.64
N THR A 175 9.13 2.67 -0.30
CA THR A 175 8.38 2.54 0.96
C THR A 175 9.34 2.45 2.14
N ASN A 176 10.38 1.59 2.02
CA ASN A 176 11.43 1.50 3.03
C ASN A 176 12.09 2.86 3.30
N THR A 177 12.46 3.59 2.26
CA THR A 177 13.10 4.90 2.38
C THR A 177 12.17 5.90 3.05
N ALA A 178 10.90 5.98 2.65
CA ALA A 178 9.92 6.89 3.22
C ALA A 178 9.65 6.61 4.71
N ARG A 179 9.54 5.33 5.11
CA ARG A 179 9.37 4.96 6.52
C ARG A 179 10.60 5.31 7.36
N MET A 180 11.80 5.04 6.84
CA MET A 180 13.06 5.41 7.50
C MET A 180 13.18 6.92 7.72
N ASP A 181 12.89 7.73 6.68
CA ASP A 181 12.90 9.19 6.78
C ASP A 181 11.85 9.70 7.77
N GLY A 182 10.65 9.09 7.78
CA GLY A 182 9.58 9.39 8.72
C GLY A 182 9.97 9.08 10.18
N TYR A 183 10.50 7.89 10.45
CA TYR A 183 10.96 7.52 11.80
C TYR A 183 12.06 8.46 12.29
N ARG A 184 13.04 8.75 11.44
CA ARG A 184 14.11 9.72 11.75
C ARG A 184 13.54 11.07 12.13
N ALA A 185 12.63 11.61 11.31
CA ALA A 185 11.98 12.89 11.56
C ALA A 185 11.18 12.87 12.87
N GLY A 186 10.31 11.89 13.07
CA GLY A 186 9.46 11.78 14.25
C GLY A 186 10.24 11.62 15.54
N VAL A 187 11.25 10.77 15.56
CA VAL A 187 12.12 10.56 16.72
C VAL A 187 12.89 11.83 17.04
N THR A 188 13.50 12.49 16.04
CA THR A 188 14.34 13.68 16.25
C THR A 188 13.50 14.88 16.69
N GLU A 189 12.39 15.16 16.04
CA GLU A 189 11.51 16.28 16.39
C GLU A 189 10.86 16.12 17.77
N ALA A 190 10.60 14.88 18.19
CA ALA A 190 10.10 14.58 19.54
C ALA A 190 11.20 14.62 20.63
N GLY A 191 12.47 14.84 20.25
CA GLY A 191 13.60 14.99 21.16
C GLY A 191 14.31 13.69 21.52
N GLY A 192 14.22 12.68 20.66
CA GLY A 192 15.08 11.49 20.64
C GLY A 192 16.27 11.65 19.72
N THR A 193 17.11 10.62 19.63
CA THR A 193 18.25 10.51 18.72
C THR A 193 18.08 9.29 17.84
N PHE A 194 17.99 9.48 16.53
CA PHE A 194 18.00 8.38 15.57
C PHE A 194 19.43 8.06 15.20
N LEU A 195 19.84 6.80 15.40
CA LEU A 195 21.21 6.33 15.19
C LEU A 195 21.38 5.83 13.75
N ASP A 196 21.51 6.75 12.80
CA ASP A 196 21.60 6.45 11.36
C ASP A 196 22.70 5.44 11.01
N ASP A 197 23.86 5.55 11.63
CA ASP A 197 25.02 4.68 11.38
C ASP A 197 24.82 3.25 11.91
N GLU A 198 23.78 3.02 12.71
CA GLU A 198 23.44 1.72 13.29
C GLU A 198 22.24 1.05 12.64
N THR A 199 21.65 1.67 11.63
CA THR A 199 20.55 1.08 10.84
C THR A 199 21.00 -0.22 10.20
N GLN A 200 20.20 -1.29 10.38
CA GLN A 200 20.49 -2.62 9.82
C GLN A 200 19.37 -3.06 8.86
N TYR A 201 19.73 -3.66 7.74
CA TYR A 201 18.78 -4.09 6.71
C TYR A 201 18.45 -5.58 6.86
N ALA A 202 17.19 -5.90 6.99
CA ALA A 202 16.67 -7.26 7.13
C ALA A 202 15.80 -7.72 5.95
N ASN A 203 15.84 -7.01 4.81
CA ASN A 203 15.14 -7.35 3.55
C ASN A 203 13.65 -7.68 3.72
N ALA A 204 12.98 -7.00 4.67
CA ALA A 204 11.57 -7.24 5.05
C ALA A 204 11.29 -8.66 5.58
N LEU A 205 12.31 -9.40 6.04
CA LEU A 205 12.23 -10.78 6.49
C LEU A 205 12.45 -10.91 8.01
N ALA A 206 11.53 -11.61 8.67
CA ALA A 206 11.54 -11.83 10.11
C ALA A 206 12.82 -12.56 10.61
N ASP A 207 13.30 -13.57 9.88
CA ASP A 207 14.50 -14.34 10.24
C ASP A 207 15.79 -13.50 10.16
N GLN A 208 15.86 -12.56 9.22
CA GLN A 208 16.96 -11.60 9.15
C GLN A 208 16.88 -10.55 10.25
N ALA A 209 15.67 -10.10 10.62
CA ALA A 209 15.47 -9.21 11.75
C ALA A 209 15.92 -9.82 13.10
N VAL A 210 15.78 -11.16 13.27
CA VAL A 210 16.37 -11.88 14.41
C VAL A 210 17.87 -11.65 14.50
N THR A 211 18.58 -11.84 13.38
CA THR A 211 20.05 -11.65 13.33
C THR A 211 20.44 -10.18 13.60
N CYS A 212 19.68 -9.22 13.04
CA CYS A 212 19.89 -7.80 13.30
C CYS A 212 19.71 -7.48 14.79
N MET A 213 18.65 -7.97 15.41
CA MET A 213 18.38 -7.72 16.85
C MET A 213 19.42 -8.36 17.76
N GLU A 214 19.90 -9.56 17.44
CA GLU A 214 21.01 -10.20 18.17
C GLU A 214 22.28 -9.34 18.13
N ALA A 215 22.61 -8.75 16.98
CA ALA A 215 23.74 -7.85 16.83
C ALA A 215 23.54 -6.54 17.64
N ILE A 216 22.33 -5.95 17.59
CA ILE A 216 21.98 -4.76 18.40
C ILE A 216 22.16 -5.07 19.88
N MET A 217 21.67 -6.22 20.37
CA MET A 217 21.81 -6.60 21.78
C MET A 217 23.25 -6.82 22.21
N GLN A 218 24.13 -7.28 21.32
CA GLN A 218 25.57 -7.40 21.59
C GLN A 218 26.27 -6.04 21.67
N ASN A 219 25.89 -5.10 20.82
CA ASN A 219 26.48 -3.77 20.76
C ASN A 219 25.97 -2.84 21.88
N HIS A 220 24.74 -3.08 22.35
CA HIS A 220 24.05 -2.30 23.37
C HIS A 220 23.65 -3.18 24.57
N PRO A 221 24.59 -3.66 25.36
CA PRO A 221 24.29 -4.49 26.54
C PRO A 221 23.49 -3.75 27.61
N GLU A 222 23.45 -2.41 27.59
CA GLU A 222 22.64 -1.53 28.44
C GLU A 222 21.20 -1.37 27.97
N GLY A 223 20.87 -1.80 26.75
CA GLY A 223 19.58 -1.62 26.10
C GLY A 223 19.51 -0.37 25.23
N VAL A 224 18.45 -0.27 24.44
CA VAL A 224 18.11 0.86 23.55
C VAL A 224 16.68 1.27 23.82
N ALA A 225 16.42 2.59 23.84
CA ALA A 225 15.09 3.11 24.17
C ALA A 225 14.03 2.71 23.16
N ILE A 226 14.37 2.75 21.86
CA ILE A 226 13.43 2.47 20.75
C ILE A 226 14.12 1.58 19.72
N ILE A 227 13.45 0.49 19.35
CA ILE A 227 13.74 -0.29 18.16
C ILE A 227 12.53 -0.14 17.24
N CYS A 228 12.70 0.54 16.12
CA CYS A 228 11.67 0.58 15.07
C CYS A 228 12.04 -0.39 13.95
N ALA A 229 11.05 -1.02 13.36
CA ALA A 229 11.24 -1.87 12.21
C ALA A 229 10.34 -1.41 11.05
N ASN A 230 10.84 -1.60 9.84
CA ASN A 230 10.19 -1.11 8.64
C ASN A 230 8.86 -1.84 8.35
N ASN A 231 8.67 -3.08 8.85
CA ASN A 231 7.40 -3.79 8.85
C ASN A 231 7.13 -4.51 10.17
N GLU A 232 5.91 -4.99 10.34
CA GLU A 232 5.45 -5.68 11.55
C GLU A 232 6.17 -7.00 11.81
N ASP A 233 6.36 -7.82 10.77
CA ASP A 233 7.00 -9.14 10.91
C ASP A 233 8.41 -9.01 11.50
N MET A 234 9.18 -8.02 11.06
CA MET A 234 10.50 -7.73 11.60
C MET A 234 10.43 -7.20 13.04
N ALA A 235 9.49 -6.31 13.35
CA ALA A 235 9.31 -5.76 14.69
C ALA A 235 8.96 -6.84 15.72
N VAL A 236 8.02 -7.71 15.39
CA VAL A 236 7.61 -8.84 16.22
C VAL A 236 8.76 -9.83 16.43
N ALA A 237 9.53 -10.11 15.38
CA ALA A 237 10.71 -11.00 15.48
C ALA A 237 11.78 -10.39 16.40
N ALA A 238 12.11 -9.10 16.24
CA ALA A 238 13.06 -8.40 17.09
C ALA A 238 12.61 -8.36 18.56
N ALA A 239 11.34 -8.03 18.82
CA ALA A 239 10.79 -8.02 20.16
C ALA A 239 10.86 -9.39 20.86
N ARG A 240 10.59 -10.47 20.12
CA ARG A 240 10.71 -11.86 20.62
C ARG A 240 12.14 -12.24 20.98
N VAL A 241 13.11 -11.83 20.19
CA VAL A 241 14.55 -12.06 20.47
C VAL A 241 14.97 -11.35 21.75
N ALA A 242 14.51 -10.12 21.94
CA ALA A 242 14.82 -9.33 23.14
C ALA A 242 14.06 -9.79 24.40
N ALA A 243 13.02 -10.62 24.24
CA ALA A 243 12.19 -11.08 25.35
C ALA A 243 13.03 -11.81 26.41
N GLY A 244 12.90 -11.39 27.67
CA GLY A 244 13.67 -11.94 28.81
C GLY A 244 15.05 -11.31 29.01
N ASN A 245 15.50 -10.40 28.13
CA ASN A 245 16.67 -9.59 28.38
C ASN A 245 16.29 -8.35 29.22
N GLU A 246 16.78 -8.29 30.46
CA GLU A 246 16.47 -7.21 31.41
C GLU A 246 16.83 -5.81 30.89
N ALA A 247 17.90 -5.69 30.07
CA ALA A 247 18.32 -4.42 29.49
C ALA A 247 17.28 -3.84 28.49
N PHE A 248 16.53 -4.74 27.83
CA PHE A 248 15.55 -4.38 26.82
C PHE A 248 14.07 -4.43 27.30
N LYS A 249 13.83 -4.68 28.58
CA LYS A 249 12.46 -4.81 29.12
C LYS A 249 11.61 -3.54 29.00
N ASN A 250 12.25 -2.38 28.97
CA ASN A 250 11.60 -1.07 28.81
C ASN A 250 11.74 -0.51 27.39
N THR A 251 12.35 -1.25 26.45
CA THR A 251 12.47 -0.84 25.06
C THR A 251 11.09 -0.72 24.42
N VAL A 252 10.89 0.32 23.63
CA VAL A 252 9.71 0.49 22.79
C VAL A 252 9.99 -0.19 21.45
N PHE A 253 9.32 -1.29 21.18
CA PHE A 253 9.35 -1.95 19.87
C PHE A 253 8.20 -1.40 19.04
N LEU A 254 8.53 -0.79 17.90
CA LEU A 254 7.60 -0.15 16.96
C LEU A 254 7.63 -0.88 15.63
N GLY A 255 6.48 -1.38 15.19
CA GLY A 255 6.25 -2.00 13.89
C GLY A 255 5.48 -1.11 12.93
N PHE A 256 5.20 -1.69 11.77
CA PHE A 256 4.40 -1.06 10.72
C PHE A 256 3.62 -2.16 9.98
N ASP A 257 2.33 -2.05 9.83
CA ASP A 257 1.34 -2.75 9.00
C ASP A 257 0.00 -2.89 9.70
N GLY A 258 -0.04 -3.26 10.99
CA GLY A 258 -1.26 -3.41 11.79
C GLY A 258 -2.04 -4.69 11.45
N CYS A 259 -1.34 -5.83 11.27
CA CYS A 259 -1.91 -7.14 10.99
C CYS A 259 -2.37 -7.88 12.26
N GLN A 260 -2.97 -9.07 12.13
CA GLN A 260 -3.39 -9.86 13.31
C GLN A 260 -2.21 -10.32 14.15
N ALA A 261 -1.05 -10.61 13.53
CA ALA A 261 0.15 -10.99 14.24
C ALA A 261 0.63 -9.88 15.18
N GLY A 262 0.64 -8.62 14.73
CA GLY A 262 0.99 -7.45 15.55
C GLY A 262 -0.06 -7.17 16.61
N CYS A 263 -1.36 -7.26 16.29
CA CYS A 263 -2.42 -7.15 17.28
C CYS A 263 -2.22 -8.15 18.44
N ASN A 264 -1.98 -9.42 18.13
CA ASN A 264 -1.73 -10.45 19.13
C ASN A 264 -0.43 -10.17 19.90
N ALA A 265 0.65 -9.78 19.23
CA ALA A 265 1.90 -9.46 19.88
C ALA A 265 1.80 -8.27 20.85
N ILE A 266 0.98 -7.26 20.51
CA ILE A 266 0.69 -6.13 21.42
C ILE A 266 -0.14 -6.60 22.62
N LEU A 267 -1.20 -7.39 22.39
CA LEU A 267 -2.06 -7.93 23.45
C LEU A 267 -1.29 -8.86 24.41
N ASP A 268 -0.31 -9.58 23.90
CA ASP A 268 0.60 -10.44 24.68
C ASP A 268 1.77 -9.66 25.34
N GLY A 269 1.86 -8.36 25.10
CA GLY A 269 2.91 -7.49 25.65
C GLY A 269 4.30 -7.71 25.03
N GLN A 270 4.39 -8.33 23.86
CA GLN A 270 5.63 -8.54 23.11
C GLN A 270 5.97 -7.31 22.26
N LEU A 271 5.08 -6.89 21.38
CA LEU A 271 5.21 -5.65 20.62
C LEU A 271 4.61 -4.48 21.42
N THR A 272 5.13 -3.27 21.24
CA THR A 272 4.68 -2.11 22.01
C THR A 272 3.72 -1.23 21.25
N LEU A 273 4.11 -0.86 20.03
CA LEU A 273 3.39 0.03 19.12
C LEU A 273 3.43 -0.55 17.71
N ASP A 274 2.41 -0.24 16.93
CA ASP A 274 2.41 -0.53 15.51
C ASP A 274 1.73 0.61 14.72
N VAL A 275 2.27 0.94 13.56
CA VAL A 275 1.65 1.87 12.61
C VAL A 275 0.77 1.05 11.67
N CYS A 276 -0.55 1.13 11.86
CA CYS A 276 -1.49 0.37 11.06
C CYS A 276 -1.74 1.00 9.71
N GLN A 277 -1.58 0.24 8.65
CA GLN A 277 -2.04 0.55 7.30
C GLN A 277 -3.49 0.07 7.09
N GLN A 278 -4.14 0.59 6.06
CA GLN A 278 -5.50 0.18 5.68
C GLN A 278 -5.46 -0.66 4.40
N GLY A 279 -4.84 -1.85 4.47
CA GLY A 279 -4.56 -2.68 3.30
C GLY A 279 -5.81 -3.09 2.51
N TYR A 280 -6.91 -3.41 3.19
CA TYR A 280 -8.18 -3.75 2.55
C TYR A 280 -8.73 -2.56 1.75
N GLU A 281 -8.85 -1.41 2.38
CA GLU A 281 -9.36 -0.18 1.76
C GLU A 281 -8.42 0.29 0.65
N MET A 282 -7.11 0.18 0.85
CA MET A 282 -6.09 0.53 -0.12
C MET A 282 -6.28 -0.23 -1.44
N ALA A 283 -6.48 -1.54 -1.37
CA ALA A 283 -6.68 -2.36 -2.57
C ALA A 283 -8.01 -2.05 -3.25
N TYR A 284 -9.08 -1.92 -2.49
CA TYR A 284 -10.38 -1.54 -3.01
C TYR A 284 -10.31 -0.21 -3.77
N MET A 285 -9.69 0.83 -3.17
CA MET A 285 -9.48 2.13 -3.79
C MET A 285 -8.57 2.09 -5.02
N ALA A 286 -7.55 1.21 -5.03
CA ALA A 286 -6.64 1.09 -6.17
C ALA A 286 -7.33 0.47 -7.39
N VAL A 287 -8.16 -0.56 -7.20
CA VAL A 287 -8.96 -1.14 -8.28
C VAL A 287 -10.01 -0.13 -8.78
N ASP A 288 -10.69 0.58 -7.86
CA ASP A 288 -11.62 1.68 -8.20
C ASP A 288 -10.93 2.77 -9.04
N ALA A 289 -9.77 3.23 -8.62
CA ALA A 289 -8.99 4.22 -9.35
C ALA A 289 -8.64 3.75 -10.78
N CYS A 290 -8.28 2.47 -10.94
CA CYS A 290 -8.00 1.89 -12.25
C CYS A 290 -9.24 1.90 -13.15
N VAL A 291 -10.41 1.54 -12.62
CA VAL A 291 -11.68 1.56 -13.35
C VAL A 291 -12.08 2.98 -13.73
N ARG A 292 -12.00 3.95 -12.81
CA ARG A 292 -12.28 5.38 -13.08
C ARG A 292 -11.36 5.93 -14.17
N ALA A 293 -10.09 5.53 -14.18
CA ALA A 293 -9.17 5.90 -15.26
C ALA A 293 -9.59 5.30 -16.61
N LEU A 294 -10.08 4.05 -16.66
CA LEU A 294 -10.65 3.43 -17.87
C LEU A 294 -11.91 4.14 -18.36
N GLU A 295 -12.68 4.72 -17.45
CA GLU A 295 -13.86 5.54 -17.76
C GLU A 295 -13.49 6.97 -18.18
N GLY A 296 -12.20 7.32 -18.18
CA GLY A 296 -11.67 8.61 -18.65
C GLY A 296 -11.61 9.69 -17.57
N GLU A 297 -11.70 9.32 -16.29
CA GLU A 297 -11.54 10.26 -15.19
C GLU A 297 -10.06 10.63 -15.00
N THR A 298 -9.79 11.87 -14.61
CA THR A 298 -8.47 12.31 -14.15
C THR A 298 -8.35 12.04 -12.67
N LEU A 299 -7.33 11.28 -12.30
CA LEU A 299 -7.09 10.89 -10.91
C LEU A 299 -6.19 11.88 -10.19
N ASP A 300 -6.33 11.98 -8.88
CA ASP A 300 -5.33 12.60 -8.03
C ASP A 300 -4.02 11.79 -8.10
N PRO A 301 -2.85 12.44 -8.13
CA PRO A 301 -1.56 11.73 -8.22
C PRO A 301 -1.28 10.82 -7.03
N PHE A 302 -1.89 11.10 -5.87
CA PHE A 302 -1.80 10.30 -4.65
C PHE A 302 -3.19 10.18 -4.00
N ILE A 303 -3.57 8.94 -3.69
CA ILE A 303 -4.79 8.60 -2.96
C ILE A 303 -4.33 7.93 -1.67
N ASP A 304 -4.46 8.67 -0.55
CA ASP A 304 -4.04 8.18 0.77
C ASP A 304 -5.07 7.22 1.35
N SER A 305 -4.66 5.99 1.65
CA SER A 305 -5.49 5.02 2.36
C SER A 305 -5.59 5.27 3.86
N GLY A 306 -4.76 6.18 4.39
CA GLY A 306 -4.69 6.50 5.81
C GLY A 306 -3.82 5.56 6.63
N ALA A 307 -3.49 6.01 7.85
CA ALA A 307 -2.77 5.24 8.86
C ALA A 307 -3.23 5.61 10.27
N SER A 308 -2.97 4.72 11.24
CA SER A 308 -3.24 4.96 12.66
C SER A 308 -2.19 4.30 13.55
N ILE A 309 -2.07 4.72 14.80
CA ILE A 309 -1.21 4.05 15.78
C ILE A 309 -2.02 3.02 16.53
N MET A 310 -1.47 1.82 16.64
CA MET A 310 -1.99 0.73 17.48
C MET A 310 -1.11 0.54 18.71
N ASP A 311 -1.76 0.43 19.86
CA ASP A 311 -1.18 0.07 21.14
C ASP A 311 -2.12 -0.88 21.90
N ALA A 312 -1.82 -1.20 23.16
CA ALA A 312 -2.62 -2.10 23.98
C ALA A 312 -4.08 -1.64 24.22
N SER A 313 -4.37 -0.34 24.01
CA SER A 313 -5.71 0.20 24.21
C SER A 313 -6.69 -0.06 23.07
N ASN A 314 -6.18 -0.26 21.85
CA ASN A 314 -6.99 -0.41 20.63
C ASN A 314 -6.66 -1.67 19.78
N ALA A 315 -5.66 -2.46 20.17
CA ALA A 315 -5.25 -3.66 19.43
C ALA A 315 -6.38 -4.71 19.31
N GLN A 316 -7.24 -4.85 20.32
CA GLN A 316 -8.39 -5.78 20.27
C GLN A 316 -9.42 -5.34 19.23
N GLU A 317 -9.73 -4.05 19.16
CA GLU A 317 -10.67 -3.51 18.17
C GLU A 317 -10.12 -3.71 16.75
N ARG A 318 -8.83 -3.43 16.55
CA ARG A 318 -8.16 -3.69 15.25
C ARG A 318 -8.21 -5.16 14.87
N LEU A 319 -7.94 -6.06 15.80
CA LEU A 319 -8.00 -7.51 15.57
C LEU A 319 -9.39 -7.98 15.11
N GLU A 320 -10.46 -7.43 15.70
CA GLU A 320 -11.84 -7.74 15.31
C GLU A 320 -12.16 -7.20 13.90
N GLN A 321 -11.72 -5.99 13.59
CA GLN A 321 -11.84 -5.42 12.24
C GLN A 321 -11.18 -6.31 11.19
N LEU A 322 -9.92 -6.71 11.40
CA LEU A 322 -9.18 -7.55 10.48
C LEU A 322 -9.82 -8.93 10.25
N LYS A 323 -10.35 -9.55 11.32
CA LYS A 323 -11.13 -10.80 11.19
C LYS A 323 -12.37 -10.62 10.34
N GLY A 324 -13.01 -9.45 10.40
CA GLY A 324 -14.16 -9.12 9.56
C GLY A 324 -13.85 -9.06 8.08
N TYR A 325 -12.63 -8.69 7.71
CA TYR A 325 -12.19 -8.67 6.29
C TYR A 325 -11.91 -10.06 5.71
N MET A 326 -11.52 -10.99 6.57
CA MET A 326 -11.13 -12.34 6.14
C MET A 326 -12.31 -13.35 6.11
N GLY A 327 -13.51 -12.97 6.59
CA GLY A 327 -14.75 -13.77 6.53
C GLY A 327 -14.96 -14.65 7.73
#